data_57b2a747e791438575fc778518325beb
#
_entry.id   57b2a747e791438575fc778518325beb
#
_cell.length_a   1.000
_cell.length_b   1.000
_cell.length_c   1.000
_cell.angle_alpha   90.00
_cell.angle_beta   90.00
_cell.angle_gamma   90.00
#
_symmetry.space_group_name_H-M   'P 1'
#
loop_
_entity.id
_entity.type
_entity.pdbx_description
1 polymer ?
#
loop_
_entity_poly.entity_id
_entity_poly.type
_entity_poly.pdbx_seq_one_letter_code
_entity_poly.pdbx_strand_id
1 'polypeptide(L)'
;ICKEYGTAMRLGTNHGSLSDRIMSYYGDTPRGMVESAMEFIRMCESLNYYNLVISMKSSNPQVMVQAYRLLVETMQLEGMNYPLHLGVTEAGDGEDGRIKSAVGIGTLLEDGLGDTIRVSLTEEPEFEAPVAIALAKRYELRGWKTENAGANAKVDQFKLPSDFSPYEYKKRSSAELNTFIGGHQVPRVIVDLS
;
A
#
# COMPACT_ATOMS: atom_id res chain seq x y z
N ILE A 1 16.13 20.19 14.84
CA ILE A 1 16.77 18.95 15.33
C ILE A 1 17.15 18.06 14.15
N CYS A 2 16.22 17.40 13.42
CA CYS A 2 16.56 16.45 12.35
C CYS A 2 17.50 17.05 11.29
N LYS A 3 17.25 18.28 10.86
CA LYS A 3 18.11 19.01 9.91
C LYS A 3 19.49 19.29 10.48
N GLU A 4 19.58 19.65 11.75
CA GLU A 4 20.80 19.96 12.45
C GLU A 4 21.72 18.73 12.60
N TYR A 5 21.11 17.57 12.88
CA TYR A 5 21.84 16.32 13.09
C TYR A 5 21.88 15.40 11.86
N GLY A 6 21.35 15.83 10.72
CA GLY A 6 21.32 15.02 9.49
C GLY A 6 20.49 13.74 9.58
N THR A 7 19.56 13.68 10.54
CA THR A 7 18.75 12.49 10.81
C THR A 7 17.54 12.42 9.87
N ALA A 8 17.25 11.27 9.28
CA ALA A 8 16.03 11.08 8.51
C ALA A 8 14.79 11.14 9.41
N MET A 9 13.71 11.70 8.87
CA MET A 9 12.41 11.76 9.55
C MET A 9 11.40 10.86 8.84
N ARG A 10 10.72 10.00 9.59
CA ARG A 10 9.58 9.27 9.07
C ARG A 10 8.28 10.00 9.40
N LEU A 11 7.58 10.44 8.37
CA LEU A 11 6.23 10.97 8.47
C LEU A 11 5.25 9.80 8.41
N GLY A 12 4.51 9.60 9.49
CA GLY A 12 3.57 8.47 9.61
C GLY A 12 2.14 8.96 9.80
N THR A 13 1.24 8.51 8.93
CA THR A 13 -0.20 8.72 9.06
C THR A 13 -0.88 7.40 9.38
N ASN A 14 -1.73 7.39 10.39
CA ASN A 14 -2.52 6.22 10.77
C ASN A 14 -4.01 6.50 10.55
N HIS A 15 -4.69 5.57 9.87
CA HIS A 15 -6.14 5.53 9.81
C HIS A 15 -6.72 5.50 11.24
N GLY A 16 -7.76 6.28 11.49
CA GLY A 16 -8.34 6.43 12.83
C GLY A 16 -7.65 7.45 13.75
N SER A 17 -6.51 8.04 13.33
CA SER A 17 -5.74 9.00 14.15
C SER A 17 -5.38 10.27 13.39
N LEU A 18 -6.25 10.70 12.48
CA LEU A 18 -6.11 11.95 11.75
C LEU A 18 -6.52 13.14 12.64
N SER A 19 -5.97 14.33 12.35
CA SER A 19 -6.39 15.54 13.05
C SER A 19 -7.86 15.87 12.79
N ASP A 20 -8.54 16.49 13.76
CA ASP A 20 -9.96 16.88 13.65
C ASP A 20 -10.23 17.71 12.39
N ARG A 21 -9.30 18.56 11.99
CA ARG A 21 -9.40 19.40 10.79
C ARG A 21 -9.44 18.54 9.52
N ILE A 22 -8.57 17.54 9.42
CA ILE A 22 -8.54 16.60 8.28
C ILE A 22 -9.79 15.72 8.31
N MET A 23 -10.14 15.19 9.48
CA MET A 23 -11.35 14.38 9.67
C MET A 23 -12.63 15.11 9.25
N SER A 24 -12.76 16.39 9.62
CA SER A 24 -13.96 17.18 9.31
C SER A 24 -14.10 17.48 7.81
N TYR A 25 -12.99 17.58 7.07
CA TYR A 25 -13.01 17.96 5.66
C TYR A 25 -12.96 16.75 4.71
N TYR A 26 -12.10 15.79 4.99
CA TYR A 26 -11.83 14.62 4.11
C TYR A 26 -12.39 13.32 4.68
N GLY A 27 -12.80 13.29 5.94
CA GLY A 27 -13.17 12.07 6.66
C GLY A 27 -11.97 11.20 7.01
N ASP A 28 -12.24 10.07 7.68
CA ASP A 28 -11.25 9.02 7.92
C ASP A 28 -11.16 8.10 6.70
N THR A 29 -10.54 8.60 5.66
CA THR A 29 -10.49 7.99 4.32
C THR A 29 -9.05 7.94 3.81
N PRO A 30 -8.75 7.10 2.80
CA PRO A 30 -7.46 7.13 2.12
C PRO A 30 -7.04 8.54 1.68
N ARG A 31 -7.97 9.35 1.19
CA ARG A 31 -7.70 10.74 0.82
C ARG A 31 -7.34 11.61 2.02
N GLY A 32 -8.06 11.48 3.14
CA GLY A 32 -7.73 12.19 4.37
C GLY A 32 -6.33 11.84 4.89
N MET A 33 -5.96 10.57 4.82
CA MET A 33 -4.61 10.12 5.15
C MET A 33 -3.55 10.77 4.25
N VAL A 34 -3.78 10.79 2.93
CA VAL A 34 -2.86 11.38 1.95
C VAL A 34 -2.70 12.87 2.17
N GLU A 35 -3.79 13.62 2.29
CA GLU A 35 -3.72 15.06 2.52
C GLU A 35 -3.00 15.40 3.83
N SER A 36 -3.24 14.62 4.88
CA SER A 36 -2.49 14.77 6.13
C SER A 36 -0.98 14.58 5.95
N ALA A 37 -0.55 13.56 5.19
CA ALA A 37 0.85 13.33 4.91
C ALA A 37 1.45 14.42 4.02
N MET A 38 0.76 14.81 2.95
CA MET A 38 1.20 15.81 2.00
C MET A 38 1.39 17.20 2.63
N GLU A 39 0.54 17.57 3.57
CA GLU A 39 0.75 18.81 4.34
C GLU A 39 2.11 18.83 5.05
N PHE A 40 2.47 17.73 5.73
CA PHE A 40 3.75 17.63 6.42
C PHE A 40 4.93 17.56 5.44
N ILE A 41 4.79 16.88 4.32
CA ILE A 41 5.83 16.81 3.29
C ILE A 41 6.09 18.23 2.74
N ARG A 42 5.05 18.95 2.31
CA ARG A 42 5.16 20.31 1.80
C ARG A 42 5.77 21.26 2.84
N MET A 43 5.42 21.09 4.13
CA MET A 43 6.03 21.85 5.21
C MET A 43 7.53 21.57 5.36
N CYS A 44 7.95 20.30 5.29
CA CYS A 44 9.37 19.93 5.32
C CYS A 44 10.13 20.52 4.13
N GLU A 45 9.59 20.43 2.92
CA GLU A 45 10.20 21.02 1.73
C GLU A 45 10.31 22.55 1.81
N SER A 46 9.29 23.22 2.36
CA SER A 46 9.35 24.68 2.58
C SER A 46 10.49 25.11 3.51
N LEU A 47 10.93 24.18 4.37
CA LEU A 47 12.08 24.36 5.25
C LEU A 47 13.39 23.82 4.65
N ASN A 48 13.40 23.45 3.36
CA ASN A 48 14.52 22.78 2.67
C ASN A 48 14.99 21.53 3.41
N TYR A 49 14.04 20.67 3.81
CA TYR A 49 14.31 19.40 4.45
C TYR A 49 13.68 18.26 3.66
N TYR A 50 14.52 17.41 3.06
CA TYR A 50 14.13 16.36 2.10
C TYR A 50 14.47 14.94 2.56
N ASN A 51 15.08 14.79 3.75
CA ASN A 51 15.46 13.47 4.26
C ASN A 51 14.26 12.79 4.94
N LEU A 52 13.28 12.38 4.13
CA LEU A 52 11.98 11.89 4.57
C LEU A 52 11.75 10.44 4.16
N VAL A 53 11.00 9.71 4.99
CA VAL A 53 10.39 8.42 4.69
C VAL A 53 8.90 8.52 5.03
N ILE A 54 8.02 8.02 4.17
CA ILE A 54 6.56 8.17 4.37
C ILE A 54 5.93 6.83 4.71
N SER A 55 5.00 6.82 5.65
CA SER A 55 4.23 5.62 5.99
C SER A 55 2.74 5.92 6.16
N MET A 56 1.89 5.09 5.53
CA MET A 56 0.44 5.15 5.58
C MET A 56 -0.06 3.85 6.21
N LYS A 57 -0.38 3.88 7.50
CA LYS A 57 -0.74 2.67 8.24
C LYS A 57 -2.24 2.56 8.47
N SER A 58 -2.76 1.36 8.30
CA SER A 58 -4.14 1.02 8.65
C SER A 58 -4.20 -0.44 9.10
N SER A 59 -5.14 -0.76 9.96
CA SER A 59 -5.50 -2.15 10.30
C SER A 59 -6.31 -2.81 9.19
N ASN A 60 -6.91 -2.01 8.28
CA ASN A 60 -7.57 -2.49 7.08
C ASN A 60 -6.58 -2.48 5.91
N PRO A 61 -6.16 -3.65 5.38
CA PRO A 61 -5.22 -3.74 4.27
C PRO A 61 -5.70 -3.03 3.00
N GLN A 62 -7.01 -3.03 2.73
CA GLN A 62 -7.59 -2.38 1.56
C GLN A 62 -7.44 -0.86 1.64
N VAL A 63 -7.76 -0.26 2.79
CA VAL A 63 -7.56 1.19 3.04
C VAL A 63 -6.09 1.55 2.92
N MET A 64 -5.20 0.73 3.47
CA MET A 64 -3.75 0.93 3.38
C MET A 64 -3.27 0.96 1.93
N VAL A 65 -3.65 -0.04 1.13
CA VAL A 65 -3.26 -0.13 -0.29
C VAL A 65 -3.77 1.08 -1.08
N GLN A 66 -5.02 1.46 -0.88
CA GLN A 66 -5.60 2.65 -1.52
C GLN A 66 -4.86 3.93 -1.13
N ALA A 67 -4.55 4.09 0.16
CA ALA A 67 -3.83 5.27 0.64
C ALA A 67 -2.42 5.39 0.04
N TYR A 68 -1.66 4.30 -0.04
CA TYR A 68 -0.33 4.32 -0.67
C TYR A 68 -0.38 4.61 -2.17
N ARG A 69 -1.30 3.99 -2.90
CA ARG A 69 -1.47 4.24 -4.34
C ARG A 69 -1.79 5.71 -4.60
N LEU A 70 -2.74 6.27 -3.86
CA LEU A 70 -3.13 7.67 -3.96
C LEU A 70 -1.99 8.61 -3.54
N LEU A 71 -1.22 8.25 -2.50
CA LEU A 71 -0.06 9.02 -2.07
C LEU A 71 0.99 9.11 -3.18
N VAL A 72 1.33 7.98 -3.79
CA VAL A 72 2.33 7.93 -4.88
C VAL A 72 1.88 8.77 -6.07
N GLU A 73 0.62 8.64 -6.48
CA GLU A 73 0.05 9.47 -7.54
C GLU A 73 0.16 10.97 -7.20
N THR A 74 -0.21 11.36 -5.97
CA THR A 74 -0.17 12.75 -5.54
C THR A 74 1.26 13.28 -5.47
N MET A 75 2.20 12.50 -4.93
CA MET A 75 3.62 12.87 -4.89
C MET A 75 4.20 13.05 -6.29
N GLN A 76 3.87 12.15 -7.23
CA GLN A 76 4.34 12.24 -8.61
C GLN A 76 3.83 13.51 -9.32
N LEU A 77 2.56 13.88 -9.10
CA LEU A 77 1.98 15.11 -9.63
C LEU A 77 2.68 16.37 -9.10
N GLU A 78 3.20 16.32 -7.88
CA GLU A 78 3.94 17.42 -7.26
C GLU A 78 5.46 17.33 -7.44
N GLY A 79 5.95 16.35 -8.22
CA GLY A 79 7.38 16.17 -8.50
C GLY A 79 8.17 15.58 -7.32
N MET A 80 7.50 14.92 -6.39
CA MET A 80 8.07 14.29 -5.20
C MET A 80 8.26 12.79 -5.41
N ASN A 81 9.31 12.21 -4.78
CA ASN A 81 9.60 10.77 -4.84
C ASN A 81 10.27 10.30 -3.53
N TYR A 82 9.52 10.30 -2.45
CA TYR A 82 10.03 9.89 -1.14
C TYR A 82 9.88 8.39 -0.93
N PRO A 83 10.86 7.73 -0.27
CA PRO A 83 10.78 6.33 0.11
C PRO A 83 9.56 6.01 0.98
N LEU A 84 9.03 4.81 0.79
CA LEU A 84 7.83 4.34 1.46
C LEU A 84 8.16 3.23 2.47
N HIS A 85 7.64 3.37 3.69
CA HIS A 85 7.70 2.34 4.72
C HIS A 85 6.35 1.66 4.88
N LEU A 86 6.22 0.43 4.41
CA LEU A 86 4.97 -0.31 4.42
C LEU A 86 4.73 -1.05 5.73
N GLY A 87 3.47 -1.14 6.14
CA GLY A 87 3.08 -1.94 7.31
C GLY A 87 1.58 -1.89 7.56
N VAL A 88 1.00 -3.05 7.84
CA VAL A 88 -0.36 -3.16 8.39
C VAL A 88 -0.27 -2.99 9.90
N THR A 89 -1.06 -2.07 10.46
CA THR A 89 -1.10 -1.85 11.91
C THR A 89 -2.11 -2.81 12.53
N GLU A 90 -1.76 -3.39 13.69
CA GLU A 90 -2.68 -4.26 14.43
C GLU A 90 -3.26 -5.37 13.53
N ALA A 91 -2.39 -6.05 12.80
CA ALA A 91 -2.83 -7.08 11.86
C ALA A 91 -3.50 -8.28 12.56
N GLY A 92 -3.22 -8.48 13.84
CA GLY A 92 -3.69 -9.60 14.65
C GLY A 92 -2.60 -10.61 14.94
N ASP A 93 -2.96 -11.70 15.57
CA ASP A 93 -2.07 -12.79 15.92
C ASP A 93 -2.14 -13.96 14.93
N GLY A 94 -1.22 -14.88 15.09
CA GLY A 94 -1.20 -16.14 14.35
C GLY A 94 -1.26 -15.98 12.84
N GLU A 95 -2.06 -16.81 12.22
CA GLU A 95 -2.20 -16.89 10.76
C GLU A 95 -2.90 -15.67 10.18
N ASP A 96 -3.92 -15.14 10.85
CA ASP A 96 -4.68 -13.99 10.39
C ASP A 96 -3.80 -12.74 10.23
N GLY A 97 -2.94 -12.48 11.22
CA GLY A 97 -2.00 -11.36 11.16
C GLY A 97 -0.99 -11.49 10.02
N ARG A 98 -0.51 -12.72 9.77
CA ARG A 98 0.38 -13.03 8.65
C ARG A 98 -0.30 -12.84 7.31
N ILE A 99 -1.54 -13.32 7.15
CA ILE A 99 -2.33 -13.17 5.93
C ILE A 99 -2.61 -11.69 5.66
N LYS A 100 -3.08 -10.92 6.64
CA LYS A 100 -3.34 -9.48 6.47
C LYS A 100 -2.08 -8.71 6.09
N SER A 101 -0.95 -9.01 6.73
CA SER A 101 0.33 -8.40 6.40
C SER A 101 0.77 -8.75 4.98
N ALA A 102 0.64 -10.03 4.58
CA ALA A 102 0.97 -10.48 3.23
C ALA A 102 0.07 -9.83 2.17
N VAL A 103 -1.24 -9.71 2.43
CA VAL A 103 -2.18 -9.05 1.51
C VAL A 103 -1.85 -7.57 1.39
N GLY A 104 -1.74 -6.82 2.49
CA GLY A 104 -1.51 -5.39 2.45
C GLY A 104 -0.15 -5.01 1.87
N ILE A 105 0.92 -5.56 2.46
CA ILE A 105 2.30 -5.27 2.03
C ILE A 105 2.57 -5.90 0.66
N GLY A 106 2.18 -7.16 0.46
CA GLY A 106 2.42 -7.90 -0.78
C GLY A 106 1.77 -7.25 -1.99
N THR A 107 0.54 -6.73 -1.87
CA THR A 107 -0.12 -6.00 -2.97
C THR A 107 0.70 -4.79 -3.40
N LEU A 108 1.23 -4.01 -2.47
CA LEU A 108 2.04 -2.84 -2.80
C LEU A 108 3.41 -3.23 -3.39
N LEU A 109 4.03 -4.29 -2.89
CA LEU A 109 5.27 -4.81 -3.47
C LEU A 109 5.03 -5.37 -4.89
N GLU A 110 3.86 -5.95 -5.19
CA GLU A 110 3.49 -6.33 -6.56
C GLU A 110 3.34 -5.11 -7.49
N ASP A 111 2.87 -3.98 -6.96
CA ASP A 111 2.82 -2.69 -7.68
C ASP A 111 4.21 -2.05 -7.85
N GLY A 112 5.28 -2.62 -7.26
CA GLY A 112 6.62 -2.04 -7.23
C GLY A 112 6.78 -0.91 -6.21
N LEU A 113 5.90 -0.81 -5.23
CA LEU A 113 5.90 0.21 -4.20
C LEU A 113 6.41 -0.35 -2.87
N GLY A 114 7.31 0.37 -2.21
CA GLY A 114 7.82 0.06 -0.88
C GLY A 114 9.33 -0.16 -0.84
N ASP A 115 9.99 0.57 0.05
CA ASP A 115 11.44 0.54 0.23
C ASP A 115 11.82 -0.18 1.52
N THR A 116 10.97 -0.10 2.52
CA THR A 116 11.11 -0.83 3.79
C THR A 116 9.74 -1.37 4.23
N ILE A 117 9.75 -2.48 4.97
CA ILE A 117 8.52 -3.09 5.47
C ILE A 117 8.61 -3.36 6.98
N ARG A 118 7.45 -3.37 7.64
CA ARG A 118 7.27 -3.88 8.99
C ARG A 118 6.03 -4.78 9.04
N VAL A 119 6.22 -6.00 9.48
CA VAL A 119 5.13 -6.87 9.93
C VAL A 119 4.86 -6.56 11.40
N SER A 120 3.60 -6.45 11.79
CA SER A 120 3.18 -6.20 13.17
C SER A 120 2.15 -7.26 13.58
N LEU A 121 2.60 -8.20 14.39
CA LEU A 121 1.79 -9.29 14.93
C LEU A 121 1.55 -9.05 16.42
N THR A 122 0.56 -9.74 16.99
CA THR A 122 0.35 -9.79 18.45
C THR A 122 1.16 -10.95 19.03
N GLU A 123 2.42 -11.04 18.64
CA GLU A 123 3.37 -12.09 19.04
C GLU A 123 4.68 -11.44 19.48
N GLU A 124 5.61 -12.25 20.00
CA GLU A 124 6.95 -11.78 20.34
C GLU A 124 7.67 -11.27 19.06
N PRO A 125 8.44 -10.17 19.13
CA PRO A 125 9.04 -9.52 17.95
C PRO A 125 9.91 -10.45 17.09
N GLU A 126 10.51 -11.47 17.69
CA GLU A 126 11.32 -12.47 16.97
C GLU A 126 10.53 -13.29 15.95
N PHE A 127 9.21 -13.42 16.11
CA PHE A 127 8.34 -14.11 15.16
C PHE A 127 7.91 -13.20 14.00
N GLU A 128 7.99 -11.88 14.14
CA GLU A 128 7.70 -10.92 13.06
C GLU A 128 8.79 -10.93 11.97
N ALA A 129 10.07 -11.04 12.37
CA ALA A 129 11.20 -10.95 11.46
C ALA A 129 11.21 -12.04 10.37
N PRO A 130 11.00 -13.33 10.67
CA PRO A 130 10.92 -14.37 9.62
C PRO A 130 9.82 -14.13 8.61
N VAL A 131 8.65 -13.64 9.04
CA VAL A 131 7.52 -13.33 8.16
C VAL A 131 7.86 -12.16 7.24
N ALA A 132 8.43 -11.09 7.77
CA ALA A 132 8.88 -9.95 6.99
C ALA A 132 9.95 -10.34 5.97
N ILE A 133 10.94 -11.14 6.36
CA ILE A 133 12.00 -11.64 5.49
C ILE A 133 11.43 -12.51 4.37
N ALA A 134 10.52 -13.45 4.68
CA ALA A 134 9.89 -14.31 3.68
C ALA A 134 9.10 -13.49 2.65
N LEU A 135 8.38 -12.46 3.11
CA LEU A 135 7.64 -11.57 2.24
C LEU A 135 8.56 -10.74 1.34
N ALA A 136 9.62 -10.14 1.89
CA ALA A 136 10.58 -9.34 1.12
C ALA A 136 11.33 -10.18 0.07
N LYS A 137 11.83 -11.36 0.44
CA LYS A 137 12.56 -12.27 -0.46
C LYS A 137 11.80 -12.65 -1.72
N ARG A 138 10.48 -12.71 -1.66
CA ARG A 138 9.65 -12.98 -2.85
C ARG A 138 9.87 -11.94 -3.96
N TYR A 139 10.25 -10.72 -3.60
CA TYR A 139 10.36 -9.59 -4.51
C TYR A 139 11.81 -9.16 -4.81
N GLU A 140 12.79 -9.59 -4.03
CA GLU A 140 14.21 -9.22 -4.21
C GLU A 140 14.75 -9.49 -5.61
N LEU A 141 14.34 -10.60 -6.23
CA LEU A 141 14.81 -11.00 -7.56
C LEU A 141 14.04 -10.37 -8.72
N ARG A 142 12.93 -9.68 -8.45
CA ARG A 142 12.11 -9.09 -9.52
C ARG A 142 12.72 -7.81 -10.08
N GLY A 143 13.34 -6.98 -9.26
CA GLY A 143 14.03 -5.76 -9.69
C GLY A 143 15.24 -6.03 -10.61
N TRP A 144 15.96 -7.14 -10.42
CA TRP A 144 17.12 -7.51 -11.22
C TRP A 144 16.77 -8.04 -12.62
N LYS A 145 15.57 -8.57 -12.82
CA LYS A 145 15.13 -9.08 -14.12
C LYS A 145 14.74 -7.98 -15.10
N THR A 146 14.38 -6.80 -14.64
CA THR A 146 14.03 -5.67 -15.50
C THR A 146 15.25 -4.99 -16.12
N GLU A 147 16.40 -5.01 -15.47
CA GLU A 147 17.64 -4.46 -16.03
C GLU A 147 18.28 -5.37 -17.11
N ASN A 148 18.01 -6.68 -17.06
CA ASN A 148 18.51 -7.67 -18.02
C ASN A 148 17.47 -8.13 -19.05
N ALA A 149 16.23 -7.73 -18.94
CA ALA A 149 15.25 -7.88 -20.00
C ALA A 149 15.58 -6.80 -21.03
N GLY A 150 16.31 -7.21 -22.08
CA GLY A 150 16.70 -6.32 -23.16
C GLY A 150 15.50 -5.48 -23.61
N ALA A 151 15.79 -4.27 -24.11
CA ALA A 151 14.85 -3.20 -24.48
C ALA A 151 13.71 -3.58 -25.46
N ASN A 152 13.49 -4.86 -25.71
CA ASN A 152 12.48 -5.45 -26.60
C ASN A 152 11.50 -6.41 -25.91
N ALA A 153 11.52 -6.59 -24.60
CA ALA A 153 10.40 -7.22 -23.94
C ALA A 153 9.21 -6.23 -24.02
N LYS A 154 8.35 -6.43 -25.02
CA LYS A 154 7.01 -5.85 -25.03
C LYS A 154 6.34 -6.38 -23.76
N VAL A 155 6.41 -5.60 -22.69
CA VAL A 155 5.47 -5.72 -21.59
C VAL A 155 4.13 -5.40 -22.24
N ASP A 156 3.30 -6.41 -22.46
CA ASP A 156 1.90 -6.18 -22.79
C ASP A 156 1.37 -5.27 -21.68
N GLN A 157 1.29 -3.98 -21.99
CA GLN A 157 0.72 -3.00 -21.09
C GLN A 157 -0.76 -3.38 -20.99
N PHE A 158 -1.10 -4.10 -19.93
CA PHE A 158 -2.49 -4.32 -19.57
C PHE A 158 -3.09 -2.94 -19.35
N LYS A 159 -3.79 -2.45 -20.36
CA LYS A 159 -4.51 -1.19 -20.27
C LYS A 159 -5.76 -1.45 -19.45
N LEU A 160 -5.77 -0.93 -18.24
CA LEU A 160 -7.00 -0.86 -17.46
C LEU A 160 -8.06 -0.09 -18.25
N PRO A 161 -9.35 -0.48 -18.16
CA PRO A 161 -10.45 0.30 -18.72
C PRO A 161 -10.36 1.76 -18.27
N SER A 162 -10.74 2.70 -19.13
CA SER A 162 -10.68 4.14 -18.85
C SER A 162 -11.52 4.58 -17.65
N ASP A 163 -12.47 3.76 -17.23
CA ASP A 163 -13.36 3.95 -16.08
C ASP A 163 -12.91 3.16 -14.84
N PHE A 164 -11.75 2.48 -14.91
CA PHE A 164 -11.19 1.74 -13.78
C PHE A 164 -10.59 2.73 -12.77
N SER A 165 -11.15 2.71 -11.55
CA SER A 165 -10.56 3.39 -10.40
C SER A 165 -10.01 2.33 -9.45
N PRO A 166 -8.70 2.34 -9.13
CA PRO A 166 -8.14 1.43 -8.12
C PRO A 166 -8.64 1.75 -6.71
N TYR A 167 -9.34 2.88 -6.54
CA TYR A 167 -9.85 3.38 -5.26
C TYR A 167 -11.33 3.10 -5.05
N GLU A 168 -12.04 2.65 -6.11
CA GLU A 168 -13.45 2.31 -6.06
C GLU A 168 -13.66 0.89 -6.54
N TYR A 169 -14.28 0.05 -5.72
CA TYR A 169 -14.65 -1.27 -6.17
C TYR A 169 -15.83 -1.18 -7.12
N LYS A 170 -15.57 -1.51 -8.39
CA LYS A 170 -16.61 -1.78 -9.38
C LYS A 170 -16.44 -3.20 -9.89
N LYS A 171 -17.41 -4.05 -9.60
CA LYS A 171 -17.40 -5.38 -10.15
C LYS A 171 -17.50 -5.30 -11.68
N ARG A 172 -16.52 -5.89 -12.36
CA ARG A 172 -16.56 -6.02 -13.82
C ARG A 172 -17.77 -6.86 -14.23
N SER A 173 -18.47 -6.43 -15.25
CA SER A 173 -19.47 -7.26 -15.91
C SER A 173 -18.79 -8.48 -16.54
N SER A 174 -19.29 -9.65 -16.31
CA SER A 174 -18.81 -10.91 -16.89
C SER A 174 -19.96 -11.67 -17.52
N ALA A 175 -19.64 -12.60 -18.42
CA ALA A 175 -20.66 -13.48 -18.97
C ALA A 175 -21.31 -14.31 -17.85
N GLU A 176 -22.63 -14.47 -17.91
CA GLU A 176 -23.35 -15.34 -16.99
C GLU A 176 -23.17 -16.79 -17.42
N LEU A 177 -22.55 -17.58 -16.53
CA LEU A 177 -22.34 -19.01 -16.77
C LEU A 177 -23.58 -19.83 -16.37
N ASN A 178 -24.21 -19.43 -15.25
CA ASN A 178 -25.47 -19.98 -14.75
C ASN A 178 -26.08 -18.98 -13.75
N THR A 179 -27.23 -19.34 -13.15
CA THR A 179 -27.96 -18.50 -12.20
C THR A 179 -27.16 -18.07 -10.97
N PHE A 180 -25.99 -18.67 -10.72
CA PHE A 180 -25.18 -18.43 -9.53
C PHE A 180 -23.78 -17.87 -9.83
N ILE A 181 -23.30 -17.96 -11.07
CA ILE A 181 -21.92 -17.64 -11.45
C ILE A 181 -21.92 -16.70 -12.66
N GLY A 182 -21.20 -15.61 -12.53
CA GLY A 182 -21.06 -14.58 -13.58
C GLY A 182 -22.11 -13.49 -13.48
N GLY A 183 -22.22 -12.65 -14.51
CA GLY A 183 -23.14 -11.51 -14.54
C GLY A 183 -22.97 -10.58 -13.33
N HIS A 184 -24.07 -10.26 -12.71
CA HIS A 184 -24.13 -9.41 -11.51
C HIS A 184 -24.07 -10.17 -10.19
N GLN A 185 -23.91 -11.50 -10.24
CA GLN A 185 -23.88 -12.33 -9.03
C GLN A 185 -22.67 -12.02 -8.16
N VAL A 186 -22.83 -12.16 -6.84
CA VAL A 186 -21.71 -12.06 -5.89
C VAL A 186 -20.73 -13.24 -6.09
N PRO A 187 -19.45 -13.08 -5.75
CA PRO A 187 -18.49 -14.17 -5.77
C PRO A 187 -18.99 -15.37 -4.95
N ARG A 188 -18.83 -16.57 -5.50
CA ARG A 188 -19.20 -17.83 -4.83
C ARG A 188 -17.96 -18.56 -4.35
N VAL A 189 -18.05 -19.12 -3.17
CA VAL A 189 -17.04 -20.03 -2.64
C VAL A 189 -17.42 -21.45 -3.07
N ILE A 190 -16.50 -22.12 -3.74
CA ILE A 190 -16.64 -23.52 -4.15
C ILE A 190 -15.66 -24.31 -3.29
N VAL A 191 -16.18 -25.30 -2.59
CA VAL A 191 -15.38 -26.22 -1.77
C VAL A 191 -15.51 -27.62 -2.36
N ASP A 192 -14.38 -28.23 -2.67
CA ASP A 192 -14.33 -29.65 -3.04
C ASP A 192 -14.34 -30.46 -1.74
N LEU A 193 -15.33 -31.36 -1.62
CA LEU A 193 -15.51 -32.23 -0.47
C LEU A 193 -15.13 -33.71 -0.79
N SER A 194 -14.46 -33.96 -1.92
CA SER A 194 -13.99 -35.29 -2.30
C SER A 194 -12.75 -35.76 -1.56
#